data_540725622c27bbd99df5b8195cf065fd
#
_entry.id   540725622c27bbd99df5b8195cf065fd
#
_cell.length_a   1.000
_cell.length_b   1.000
_cell.length_c   1.000
_cell.angle_alpha   90.00
_cell.angle_beta   90.00
_cell.angle_gamma   90.00
#
_symmetry.space_group_name_H-M   'P 1'
#
loop_
_entity.id
_entity.type
_entity.pdbx_description
1 polymer ?
#
loop_
_entity_poly.entity_id
_entity_poly.type
_entity_poly.pdbx_seq_one_letter_code
_entity_poly.pdbx_strand_id
1 'polypeptide(L)'
;MEPILSAGRANGGADLVKDTDINGFMTDVIEASRQVPVIVDFWAPWCGPCRQLGPALERAVRDAGGAVRMVKINIDENPEIAQQMRIQSIPAVFAFRNGRPVDGFVGAIPE
;
A
#
# COMPACT_ATOMS: atom_id res chain seq x y z
N MET A 1 -17.37 -25.69 3.09
CA MET A 1 -17.22 -25.18 2.92
C MET A 1 -17.43 -24.31 2.70
N GLU A 2 -17.67 -24.07 2.62
CA GLU A 2 -17.78 -23.31 2.36
C GLU A 2 -17.82 -22.31 2.67
N PRO A 3 -18.43 -22.25 2.82
CA PRO A 3 -18.60 -20.93 3.30
C PRO A 3 -17.38 -20.19 3.49
N ILE A 4 -16.44 -20.77 3.57
CA ILE A 4 -15.19 -20.20 3.50
C ILE A 4 -15.08 -19.24 2.41
N LEU A 5 -15.67 -19.58 1.38
CA LEU A 5 -15.63 -18.76 0.24
C LEU A 5 -16.29 -17.47 0.45
N SER A 6 -17.39 -17.50 1.10
CA SER A 6 -18.11 -16.30 1.37
C SER A 6 -17.31 -15.35 2.21
N ALA A 7 -16.64 -15.89 3.17
CA ALA A 7 -15.83 -15.08 4.02
C ALA A 7 -14.77 -14.37 3.23
N GLY A 8 -14.15 -15.04 2.32
CA GLY A 8 -13.13 -14.44 1.49
C GLY A 8 -13.67 -13.29 0.69
N ARG A 9 -14.83 -13.46 0.15
CA ARG A 9 -15.41 -12.39 -0.63
C ARG A 9 -15.86 -11.25 0.24
N ALA A 10 -16.42 -11.55 1.36
CA ALA A 10 -16.88 -10.52 2.25
C ALA A 10 -15.73 -9.65 2.71
N ASN A 11 -14.58 -10.23 2.86
CA ASN A 11 -13.42 -9.51 3.32
C ASN A 11 -12.60 -8.91 2.19
N GLY A 12 -13.02 -9.12 0.96
CA GLY A 12 -12.26 -8.64 -0.17
C GLY A 12 -12.01 -7.15 -0.11
N GLY A 13 -13.02 -6.37 0.29
CA GLY A 13 -12.86 -4.95 0.40
C GLY A 13 -11.84 -4.55 1.46
N ALA A 14 -11.86 -5.24 2.59
CA ALA A 14 -10.93 -4.98 3.66
C ALA A 14 -9.51 -5.40 3.27
N ASP A 15 -9.39 -6.46 2.50
CA ASP A 15 -8.09 -6.94 2.06
C ASP A 15 -7.46 -6.07 0.99
N LEU A 16 -8.21 -5.21 0.37
CA LEU A 16 -7.68 -4.33 -0.68
C LEU A 16 -6.76 -3.26 -0.12
N VAL A 17 -6.96 -2.89 1.13
CA VAL A 17 -6.13 -1.87 1.81
C VAL A 17 -5.75 -2.42 3.17
N LYS A 18 -4.47 -2.50 3.45
CA LYS A 18 -4.02 -3.00 4.75
C LYS A 18 -2.70 -2.37 5.13
N ASP A 19 -2.40 -2.39 6.42
CA ASP A 19 -1.07 -2.04 6.89
C ASP A 19 -0.16 -3.23 6.73
N THR A 20 1.12 -2.98 6.46
CA THR A 20 2.10 -4.04 6.48
C THR A 20 3.38 -3.54 7.12
N ASP A 21 4.33 -4.45 7.33
CA ASP A 21 5.58 -4.17 7.99
C ASP A 21 6.69 -4.96 7.30
N ILE A 22 7.88 -4.94 7.89
CA ILE A 22 9.01 -5.62 7.29
C ILE A 22 8.77 -7.12 7.18
N ASN A 23 8.01 -7.70 8.11
CA ASN A 23 7.73 -9.13 8.08
C ASN A 23 6.72 -9.48 7.00
N GLY A 24 5.82 -8.57 6.69
CA GLY A 24 4.79 -8.83 5.70
C GLY A 24 5.12 -8.34 4.30
N PHE A 25 6.19 -7.56 4.15
CA PHE A 25 6.48 -6.90 2.88
C PHE A 25 6.60 -7.87 1.71
N MET A 26 7.31 -8.97 1.91
CA MET A 26 7.50 -9.93 0.83
C MET A 26 6.16 -10.48 0.34
N THR A 27 5.28 -10.86 1.24
CA THR A 27 3.98 -11.42 0.88
C THR A 27 3.02 -10.36 0.35
N ASP A 28 2.93 -9.24 1.07
CA ASP A 28 1.89 -8.25 0.82
C ASP A 28 2.22 -7.32 -0.35
N VAL A 29 3.49 -7.18 -0.68
CA VAL A 29 3.91 -6.30 -1.76
C VAL A 29 4.54 -7.11 -2.90
N ILE A 30 5.62 -7.82 -2.63
CA ILE A 30 6.37 -8.47 -3.70
C ILE A 30 5.54 -9.55 -4.37
N GLU A 31 5.03 -10.50 -3.58
CA GLU A 31 4.26 -11.59 -4.15
C GLU A 31 2.91 -11.15 -4.65
N ALA A 32 2.24 -10.29 -3.88
CA ALA A 32 0.92 -9.80 -4.27
C ALA A 32 0.98 -9.04 -5.59
N SER A 33 2.07 -8.31 -5.84
CA SER A 33 2.21 -7.52 -7.06
C SER A 33 2.40 -8.38 -8.32
N ARG A 34 2.57 -9.67 -8.15
CA ARG A 34 2.61 -10.57 -9.29
C ARG A 34 1.22 -10.82 -9.85
N GLN A 35 0.19 -10.58 -9.06
CA GLN A 35 -1.18 -10.79 -9.47
C GLN A 35 -1.89 -9.52 -9.86
N VAL A 36 -1.74 -8.45 -9.06
CA VAL A 36 -2.31 -7.14 -9.37
C VAL A 36 -1.32 -6.09 -8.92
N PRO A 37 -1.40 -4.87 -9.47
CA PRO A 37 -0.56 -3.80 -8.96
C PRO A 37 -0.82 -3.53 -7.48
N VAL A 38 0.22 -3.25 -6.74
CA VAL A 38 0.13 -2.91 -5.32
C VAL A 38 0.65 -1.50 -5.12
N ILE A 39 -0.19 -0.65 -4.59
CA ILE A 39 0.18 0.72 -4.24
C ILE A 39 0.75 0.68 -2.83
N VAL A 40 1.95 1.21 -2.67
CA VAL A 40 2.62 1.23 -1.36
C VAL A 40 2.72 2.67 -0.90
N ASP A 41 2.08 2.96 0.23
CA ASP A 41 2.01 4.30 0.81
C ASP A 41 2.92 4.37 2.04
N PHE A 42 4.05 5.04 1.90
CA PHE A 42 4.96 5.29 3.01
C PHE A 42 4.52 6.55 3.73
N TRP A 43 4.25 6.44 5.02
CA TRP A 43 3.66 7.50 5.81
C TRP A 43 4.19 7.49 7.23
N ALA A 44 3.84 8.51 8.00
CA ALA A 44 4.11 8.55 9.44
C ALA A 44 3.00 9.34 10.11
N PRO A 45 2.75 9.08 11.41
CA PRO A 45 1.67 9.76 12.12
C PRO A 45 1.83 11.28 12.18
N TRP A 46 3.06 11.76 12.16
CA TRP A 46 3.33 13.21 12.25
C TRP A 46 3.23 13.92 10.90
N CYS A 47 3.00 13.18 9.83
CA CYS A 47 3.01 13.74 8.49
C CYS A 47 1.61 14.24 8.12
N GLY A 48 1.43 15.55 8.12
CA GLY A 48 0.13 16.16 7.79
C GLY A 48 -0.39 15.79 6.41
N PRO A 49 0.42 15.98 5.34
CA PRO A 49 -0.03 15.62 3.99
C PRO A 49 -0.38 14.14 3.85
N CYS A 50 0.32 13.26 4.58
CA CYS A 50 0.02 11.83 4.54
C CYS A 50 -1.40 11.55 5.03
N ARG A 51 -1.85 12.29 6.04
CA ARG A 51 -3.17 12.07 6.61
C ARG A 51 -4.29 12.48 5.66
N GLN A 52 -3.99 13.32 4.68
CA GLN A 52 -4.96 13.70 3.66
C GLN A 52 -4.89 12.76 2.46
N LEU A 53 -3.67 12.44 2.04
CA LEU A 53 -3.47 11.60 0.86
C LEU A 53 -3.92 10.16 1.09
N GLY A 54 -3.62 9.60 2.26
CA GLY A 54 -3.94 8.22 2.56
C GLY A 54 -5.40 7.87 2.32
N PRO A 55 -6.33 8.57 2.96
CA PRO A 55 -7.76 8.27 2.73
C PRO A 55 -8.19 8.41 1.28
N ALA A 56 -7.63 9.38 0.55
CA ALA A 56 -7.98 9.57 -0.86
C ALA A 56 -7.51 8.38 -1.70
N LEU A 57 -6.28 7.90 -1.44
CA LEU A 57 -5.76 6.72 -2.13
C LEU A 57 -6.59 5.49 -1.80
N GLU A 58 -6.94 5.33 -0.52
CA GLU A 58 -7.73 4.18 -0.10
C GLU A 58 -9.08 4.14 -0.83
N ARG A 59 -9.73 5.29 -0.95
CA ARG A 59 -11.00 5.34 -1.67
C ARG A 59 -10.82 4.93 -3.13
N ALA A 60 -9.78 5.46 -3.77
CA ALA A 60 -9.52 5.14 -5.18
C ALA A 60 -9.26 3.65 -5.36
N VAL A 61 -8.50 3.05 -4.46
CA VAL A 61 -8.21 1.62 -4.53
C VAL A 61 -9.47 0.79 -4.34
N ARG A 62 -10.31 1.17 -3.37
CA ARG A 62 -11.55 0.44 -3.15
C ARG A 62 -12.50 0.60 -4.33
N ASP A 63 -12.54 1.78 -4.92
CA ASP A 63 -13.39 2.02 -6.09
C ASP A 63 -12.96 1.21 -7.29
N ALA A 64 -11.69 0.85 -7.36
CA ALA A 64 -11.18 0.01 -8.45
C ALA A 64 -11.59 -1.46 -8.31
N GLY A 65 -12.18 -1.83 -7.17
CA GLY A 65 -12.87 -3.12 -7.02
C GLY A 65 -12.01 -4.36 -7.15
N GLY A 66 -10.74 -4.28 -6.75
CA GLY A 66 -9.84 -5.42 -6.82
C GLY A 66 -8.84 -5.36 -7.95
N ALA A 67 -8.94 -4.35 -8.83
CA ALA A 67 -7.97 -4.18 -9.90
C ALA A 67 -6.59 -3.83 -9.37
N VAL A 68 -6.52 -3.19 -8.20
CA VAL A 68 -5.27 -2.88 -7.50
C VAL A 68 -5.46 -3.12 -6.02
N ARG A 69 -4.35 -3.27 -5.31
CA ARG A 69 -4.35 -3.34 -3.85
C ARG A 69 -3.47 -2.24 -3.30
N MET A 70 -3.59 -1.96 -2.02
CA MET A 70 -2.80 -0.94 -1.35
C MET A 70 -2.29 -1.46 -0.02
N VAL A 71 -1.03 -1.16 0.29
CA VAL A 71 -0.50 -1.37 1.63
C VAL A 71 0.04 -0.05 2.13
N LYS A 72 -0.02 0.12 3.45
CA LYS A 72 0.47 1.30 4.15
C LYS A 72 1.63 0.88 5.01
N ILE A 73 2.72 1.61 4.95
CA ILE A 73 3.92 1.30 5.72
C ILE A 73 4.31 2.53 6.53
N ASN A 74 4.22 2.38 7.85
CA ASN A 74 4.63 3.43 8.78
C ASN A 74 6.16 3.42 8.86
N ILE A 75 6.81 4.48 8.42
CA ILE A 75 8.27 4.50 8.35
C ILE A 75 8.92 4.61 9.72
N ASP A 76 8.19 5.12 10.73
CA ASP A 76 8.75 5.17 12.09
C ASP A 76 8.92 3.76 12.65
N GLU A 77 8.01 2.86 12.28
CA GLU A 77 8.04 1.49 12.76
C GLU A 77 8.84 0.57 11.85
N ASN A 78 9.11 1.00 10.62
CA ASN A 78 9.79 0.16 9.63
C ASN A 78 10.92 0.91 8.95
N PRO A 79 11.93 1.36 9.73
CA PRO A 79 13.02 2.15 9.15
C PRO A 79 13.85 1.37 8.13
N GLU A 80 13.91 0.05 8.26
CA GLU A 80 14.70 -0.75 7.33
C GLU A 80 14.13 -0.70 5.92
N ILE A 81 12.80 -0.79 5.81
CA ILE A 81 12.17 -0.73 4.49
C ILE A 81 12.38 0.66 3.89
N ALA A 82 12.20 1.69 4.72
CA ALA A 82 12.38 3.05 4.26
C ALA A 82 13.80 3.28 3.73
N GLN A 83 14.80 2.73 4.42
CA GLN A 83 16.18 2.86 3.97
C GLN A 83 16.41 2.14 2.66
N GLN A 84 15.90 0.91 2.54
CA GLN A 84 16.09 0.13 1.32
C GLN A 84 15.44 0.79 0.12
N MET A 85 14.29 1.41 0.33
CA MET A 85 13.57 2.12 -0.74
C MET A 85 14.07 3.54 -0.92
N ARG A 86 15.04 3.96 -0.11
CA ARG A 86 15.62 5.30 -0.16
C ARG A 86 14.59 6.40 0.01
N ILE A 87 13.68 6.17 0.96
CA ILE A 87 12.65 7.15 1.26
C ILE A 87 13.27 8.28 2.06
N GLN A 88 13.28 9.47 1.50
CA GLN A 88 13.89 10.65 2.16
C GLN A 88 12.83 11.66 2.57
N SER A 89 11.66 11.61 1.96
CA SER A 89 10.56 12.47 2.36
C SER A 89 9.25 11.74 2.15
N ILE A 90 8.23 12.13 2.90
CA ILE A 90 6.91 11.53 2.83
C ILE A 90 5.87 12.63 2.67
N PRO A 91 4.72 12.33 2.06
CA PRO A 91 4.32 11.00 1.59
C PRO A 91 5.17 10.53 0.42
N ALA A 92 5.39 9.22 0.35
CA ALA A 92 6.05 8.59 -0.79
C ALA A 92 5.20 7.40 -1.19
N VAL A 93 4.79 7.37 -2.45
CA VAL A 93 3.86 6.35 -2.94
C VAL A 93 4.46 5.69 -4.17
N PHE A 94 4.47 4.37 -4.15
CA PHE A 94 5.03 3.60 -5.26
C PHE A 94 4.01 2.56 -5.70
N ALA A 95 4.01 2.27 -7.01
CA ALA A 95 3.23 1.18 -7.56
C ALA A 95 4.17 0.02 -7.86
N PHE A 96 3.89 -1.13 -7.29
CA PHE A 96 4.66 -2.35 -7.54
C PHE A 96 3.92 -3.25 -8.50
N ARG A 97 4.66 -3.87 -9.40
CA ARG A 97 4.13 -4.88 -10.32
C ARG A 97 5.22 -5.88 -10.61
N ASN A 98 4.88 -7.16 -10.48
CA ASN A 98 5.83 -8.26 -10.70
C ASN A 98 7.07 -8.13 -9.82
N GLY A 99 6.85 -7.73 -8.57
CA GLY A 99 7.89 -7.74 -7.55
C GLY A 99 8.79 -6.52 -7.50
N ARG A 100 8.49 -5.47 -8.29
CA ARG A 100 9.34 -4.29 -8.28
C ARG A 100 8.55 -3.01 -8.50
N PRO A 101 9.09 -1.87 -8.07
CA PRO A 101 8.41 -0.61 -8.31
C PRO A 101 8.47 -0.27 -9.79
N VAL A 102 7.34 0.14 -10.34
CA VAL A 102 7.24 0.52 -11.74
C VAL A 102 6.87 1.99 -11.91
N ASP A 103 6.39 2.64 -10.85
CA ASP A 103 6.04 4.05 -10.89
C ASP A 103 5.99 4.56 -9.46
N GLY A 104 5.98 5.88 -9.29
CA GLY A 104 5.88 6.43 -7.95
C GLY A 104 6.00 7.94 -7.95
N PHE A 105 5.70 8.53 -6.78
CA PHE A 105 5.89 9.95 -6.55
C PHE A 105 6.24 10.19 -5.10
N VAL A 106 6.85 11.32 -4.82
CA VAL A 106 7.27 11.71 -3.48
C VAL A 106 6.76 13.11 -3.20
N GLY A 107 6.26 13.32 -1.99
CA GLY A 107 5.73 14.60 -1.58
C GLY A 107 4.27 14.77 -1.97
N ALA A 108 3.71 15.92 -1.60
CA ALA A 108 2.33 16.21 -1.94
C ALA A 108 2.21 16.40 -3.44
N ILE A 109 1.13 15.89 -4.03
CA ILE A 109 0.91 16.04 -5.46
C ILE A 109 0.27 17.39 -5.69
N PRO A 110 0.81 18.23 -6.58
CA PRO A 110 0.16 19.50 -6.90
C PRO A 110 -1.16 19.26 -7.63
N GLU A 111 -2.08 20.15 -7.42
CA GLU A 111 -3.40 20.09 -8.05
C GLU A 111 -3.31 20.28 -9.55
#